data_ed7ed6ce86699a204eda0413d2d54f32
#
_entry.id   ed7ed6ce86699a204eda0413d2d54f32
#
_cell.length_a   1.000
_cell.length_b   1.000
_cell.length_c   1.000
_cell.angle_alpha   90.00
_cell.angle_beta   90.00
_cell.angle_gamma   90.00
#
_symmetry.space_group_name_H-M   'P 1'
#
loop_
_entity.id
_entity.type
_entity.pdbx_description
1 polymer ?
#
loop_
_entity_poly.entity_id
_entity_poly.type
_entity_poly.pdbx_seq_one_letter_code
_entity_poly.pdbx_strand_id
1 'polypeptide(L)'
;MRLHQGYAGQHPGGMSLSAESVVAASNEWLWIPENATTAETDEYLLVRRPDYFDHPLELIRFQPAGPAAAAVAAALDRARQFGLPELYWMVRLGSPPRVPELLAARGATVAETMDVLALDLRKEVPALPAPGRDVELRWATDPATARDGSQVGAAVFGGSVPPADRLEVNASRDSVSVPAGEGGMLVAYAAGLPVGTGGVTMVDGVARLWGGAVLESARGQGVYRAILAARLEYGAAQGATMALVKGRVDTSAPILRRAGFAAYGQEVIYRVPLA
;
A
#
# COMPACT_ATOMS: atom_id res chain seq x y z
N MET A 1 64.67 -7.97 -8.05
CA MET A 1 63.79 -7.72 -6.92
C MET A 1 62.78 -6.63 -7.32
N ARG A 2 61.60 -7.01 -7.83
CA ARG A 2 60.53 -6.10 -8.22
C ARG A 2 59.26 -6.60 -7.52
N LEU A 3 58.74 -5.75 -6.63
CA LEU A 3 57.53 -5.96 -5.87
C LEU A 3 56.32 -5.81 -6.79
N HIS A 4 55.47 -6.85 -6.89
CA HIS A 4 54.16 -6.76 -7.47
C HIS A 4 53.21 -6.13 -6.44
N GLN A 5 52.74 -4.90 -6.73
CA GLN A 5 51.62 -4.31 -6.05
C GLN A 5 50.34 -4.97 -6.55
N GLY A 6 49.63 -5.66 -5.64
CA GLY A 6 48.30 -6.21 -5.89
C GLY A 6 47.30 -5.07 -6.02
N TYR A 7 46.58 -5.00 -7.13
CA TYR A 7 45.38 -4.21 -7.32
C TYR A 7 44.25 -4.87 -6.52
N ALA A 8 43.89 -4.28 -5.39
CA ALA A 8 42.65 -4.59 -4.71
C ALA A 8 41.48 -4.08 -5.59
N GLY A 9 40.76 -5.01 -6.20
CA GLY A 9 39.54 -4.72 -6.94
C GLY A 9 38.55 -4.10 -6.00
N GLN A 10 38.21 -2.82 -6.20
CA GLN A 10 37.05 -2.20 -5.62
C GLN A 10 35.80 -2.86 -6.22
N HIS A 11 35.12 -3.69 -5.45
CA HIS A 11 33.74 -4.07 -5.77
C HIS A 11 32.92 -2.78 -5.82
N PRO A 12 32.17 -2.50 -6.91
CA PRO A 12 31.24 -1.39 -6.91
C PRO A 12 30.21 -1.68 -5.82
N GLY A 13 30.26 -0.92 -4.72
CA GLY A 13 29.30 -0.98 -3.64
C GLY A 13 27.91 -0.78 -4.24
N GLY A 14 27.07 -1.81 -4.19
CA GLY A 14 25.71 -1.75 -4.69
C GLY A 14 25.00 -0.57 -4.06
N MET A 15 24.54 0.38 -4.89
CA MET A 15 23.81 1.58 -4.43
C MET A 15 22.59 1.12 -3.66
N SER A 16 22.54 1.45 -2.36
CA SER A 16 21.33 1.27 -1.55
C SER A 16 20.18 2.14 -2.09
N LEU A 17 18.93 1.79 -1.76
CA LEU A 17 17.79 2.65 -2.09
C LEU A 17 18.02 4.04 -1.48
N SER A 18 17.90 5.10 -2.29
CA SER A 18 17.96 6.47 -1.78
C SER A 18 16.62 6.85 -1.14
N ALA A 19 16.66 7.69 -0.11
CA ALA A 19 15.45 8.23 0.48
C ALA A 19 14.60 8.98 -0.55
N GLU A 20 15.25 9.73 -1.45
CA GLU A 20 14.60 10.46 -2.52
C GLU A 20 13.80 9.54 -3.45
N SER A 21 14.41 8.42 -3.91
CA SER A 21 13.72 7.47 -4.80
C SER A 21 12.53 6.80 -4.12
N VAL A 22 12.62 6.49 -2.82
CA VAL A 22 11.51 5.89 -2.07
C VAL A 22 10.39 6.90 -1.85
N VAL A 23 10.71 8.14 -1.50
CA VAL A 23 9.72 9.22 -1.33
C VAL A 23 9.01 9.50 -2.66
N ALA A 24 9.74 9.60 -3.78
CA ALA A 24 9.16 9.78 -5.11
C ALA A 24 8.19 8.62 -5.44
N ALA A 25 8.64 7.37 -5.33
CA ALA A 25 7.81 6.20 -5.60
C ALA A 25 6.57 6.12 -4.69
N SER A 26 6.69 6.54 -3.41
CA SER A 26 5.56 6.62 -2.50
C SER A 26 4.56 7.71 -2.95
N ASN A 27 5.04 8.89 -3.36
CA ASN A 27 4.19 9.99 -3.81
C ASN A 27 3.49 9.72 -5.15
N GLU A 28 4.12 8.98 -6.05
CA GLU A 28 3.53 8.52 -7.30
C GLU A 28 2.51 7.39 -7.10
N TRP A 29 2.53 6.74 -5.94
CA TRP A 29 1.58 5.68 -5.63
C TRP A 29 0.21 6.27 -5.27
N LEU A 30 -0.54 6.65 -6.29
CA LEU A 30 -1.94 7.06 -6.21
C LEU A 30 -2.79 5.93 -6.79
N TRP A 31 -3.70 5.37 -5.98
CA TRP A 31 -4.62 4.36 -6.45
C TRP A 31 -6.05 4.88 -6.47
N ILE A 32 -6.69 4.81 -7.62
CA ILE A 32 -8.05 5.26 -7.86
C ILE A 32 -8.82 4.08 -8.46
N PRO A 33 -9.89 3.58 -7.81
CA PRO A 33 -10.76 2.57 -8.41
C PRO A 33 -11.37 3.07 -9.71
N GLU A 34 -11.54 2.20 -10.71
CA GLU A 34 -12.14 2.54 -12.02
C GLU A 34 -13.53 3.15 -11.90
N ASN A 35 -14.30 2.74 -10.87
CA ASN A 35 -15.64 3.23 -10.60
C ASN A 35 -15.70 4.32 -9.53
N ALA A 36 -14.58 4.98 -9.25
CA ALA A 36 -14.54 6.15 -8.37
C ALA A 36 -14.90 7.43 -9.13
N THR A 37 -15.39 8.44 -8.40
CA THR A 37 -15.55 9.81 -8.88
C THR A 37 -14.44 10.67 -8.31
N THR A 38 -13.81 11.49 -9.14
CA THR A 38 -12.71 12.35 -8.71
C THR A 38 -13.05 13.84 -8.82
N ALA A 39 -12.42 14.64 -7.98
CA ALA A 39 -12.32 16.08 -8.17
C ALA A 39 -10.84 16.47 -8.06
N GLU A 40 -10.28 16.85 -9.19
CA GLU A 40 -8.86 17.08 -9.34
C GLU A 40 -8.59 18.52 -9.73
N THR A 41 -7.53 19.09 -9.14
CA THR A 41 -6.90 20.35 -9.50
C THR A 41 -5.39 20.15 -9.49
N ASP A 42 -4.62 21.16 -9.89
CA ASP A 42 -3.15 21.12 -9.75
C ASP A 42 -2.71 20.97 -8.28
N GLU A 43 -3.53 21.45 -7.33
CA GLU A 43 -3.18 21.49 -5.91
C GLU A 43 -3.66 20.27 -5.10
N TYR A 44 -4.75 19.61 -5.51
CA TYR A 44 -5.29 18.47 -4.77
C TYR A 44 -6.04 17.48 -5.65
N LEU A 45 -6.18 16.26 -5.13
CA LEU A 45 -6.98 15.19 -5.71
C LEU A 45 -7.87 14.57 -4.64
N LEU A 46 -9.18 14.76 -4.79
CA LEU A 46 -10.23 14.11 -4.03
C LEU A 46 -10.77 12.90 -4.80
N VAL A 47 -10.96 11.80 -4.09
CA VAL A 47 -11.49 10.55 -4.63
C VAL A 47 -12.71 10.12 -3.83
N ARG A 48 -13.90 10.10 -4.45
CA ARG A 48 -15.10 9.47 -3.93
C ARG A 48 -15.09 8.01 -4.37
N ARG A 49 -14.83 7.12 -3.45
CA ARG A 49 -14.80 5.67 -3.66
C ARG A 49 -16.22 5.09 -3.59
N PRO A 50 -16.46 3.91 -4.17
CA PRO A 50 -17.69 3.16 -3.97
C PRO A 50 -17.97 2.87 -2.48
N ASP A 51 -19.25 2.68 -2.12
CA ASP A 51 -19.70 2.55 -0.73
C ASP A 51 -19.24 1.28 -0.01
N TYR A 52 -18.67 0.32 -0.73
CA TYR A 52 -18.08 -0.86 -0.11
C TYR A 52 -16.67 -0.62 0.48
N PHE A 53 -16.07 0.56 0.26
CA PHE A 53 -14.83 0.96 0.94
C PHE A 53 -15.14 1.60 2.30
N ASP A 54 -14.27 1.33 3.28
CA ASP A 54 -14.34 1.90 4.63
C ASP A 54 -14.18 3.44 4.63
N HIS A 55 -13.31 3.94 3.76
CA HIS A 55 -13.07 5.37 3.56
C HIS A 55 -13.69 5.83 2.24
N PRO A 56 -14.96 6.26 2.22
CA PRO A 56 -15.66 6.55 0.97
C PRO A 56 -15.23 7.87 0.30
N LEU A 57 -14.64 8.81 1.03
CA LEU A 57 -14.11 10.06 0.47
C LEU A 57 -12.69 10.30 1.00
N GLU A 58 -11.72 10.38 0.10
CA GLU A 58 -10.33 10.60 0.44
C GLU A 58 -9.73 11.78 -0.32
N LEU A 59 -8.85 12.52 0.34
CA LEU A 59 -7.90 13.41 -0.32
C LEU A 59 -6.54 12.71 -0.33
N ILE A 60 -6.12 12.28 -1.52
CA ILE A 60 -4.94 11.42 -1.71
C ILE A 60 -3.71 12.15 -2.27
N ARG A 61 -3.87 13.38 -2.75
CA ARG A 61 -2.79 14.28 -3.17
C ARG A 61 -3.08 15.69 -2.70
N PHE A 62 -2.07 16.37 -2.14
CA PHE A 62 -2.14 17.77 -1.76
C PHE A 62 -0.79 18.45 -1.97
N GLN A 63 -0.73 19.37 -2.92
CA GLN A 63 0.48 20.08 -3.37
C GLN A 63 0.14 21.55 -3.66
N PRO A 64 -0.08 22.37 -2.61
CA PRO A 64 -0.50 23.74 -2.80
C PRO A 64 0.60 24.59 -3.48
N ALA A 65 0.24 25.37 -4.49
CA ALA A 65 1.13 26.30 -5.14
C ALA A 65 1.34 27.60 -4.33
N GLY A 66 0.41 27.86 -3.40
CA GLY A 66 0.39 29.07 -2.56
C GLY A 66 0.28 28.74 -1.06
N PRO A 67 -0.28 29.66 -0.25
CA PRO A 67 -0.45 29.42 1.19
C PRO A 67 -1.32 28.17 1.47
N ALA A 68 -0.78 27.21 2.19
CA ALA A 68 -1.46 25.93 2.48
C ALA A 68 -2.85 26.12 3.12
N ALA A 69 -3.04 27.17 3.94
CA ALA A 69 -4.32 27.44 4.60
C ALA A 69 -5.47 27.71 3.60
N ALA A 70 -5.19 28.43 2.51
CA ALA A 70 -6.17 28.73 1.46
C ALA A 70 -6.51 27.45 0.66
N ALA A 71 -5.50 26.69 0.28
CA ALA A 71 -5.68 25.43 -0.45
C ALA A 71 -6.42 24.36 0.40
N VAL A 72 -6.13 24.29 1.71
CA VAL A 72 -6.89 23.44 2.65
C VAL A 72 -8.37 23.85 2.69
N ALA A 73 -8.68 25.16 2.78
CA ALA A 73 -10.06 25.63 2.77
C ALA A 73 -10.77 25.26 1.46
N ALA A 74 -10.14 25.51 0.32
CA ALA A 74 -10.70 25.18 -1.00
C ALA A 74 -10.95 23.68 -1.17
N ALA A 75 -10.02 22.83 -0.74
CA ALA A 75 -10.19 21.38 -0.80
C ALA A 75 -11.34 20.90 0.09
N LEU A 76 -11.51 21.46 1.30
CA LEU A 76 -12.63 21.12 2.19
C LEU A 76 -13.96 21.61 1.63
N ASP A 77 -14.03 22.81 1.05
CA ASP A 77 -15.23 23.31 0.40
C ASP A 77 -15.65 22.42 -0.78
N ARG A 78 -14.68 21.93 -1.53
CA ARG A 78 -14.93 20.95 -2.59
C ARG A 78 -15.38 19.60 -2.06
N ALA A 79 -14.77 19.12 -0.95
CA ALA A 79 -15.14 17.86 -0.31
C ALA A 79 -16.58 17.87 0.20
N ARG A 80 -17.07 18.98 0.77
CA ARG A 80 -18.48 19.15 1.22
C ARG A 80 -19.50 18.92 0.11
N GLN A 81 -19.14 19.23 -1.14
CA GLN A 81 -20.03 19.06 -2.29
C GLN A 81 -20.33 17.58 -2.60
N PHE A 82 -19.55 16.63 -2.06
CA PHE A 82 -19.86 15.21 -2.16
C PHE A 82 -20.97 14.76 -1.20
N GLY A 83 -21.40 15.61 -0.26
CA GLY A 83 -22.52 15.33 0.65
C GLY A 83 -22.24 14.25 1.69
N LEU A 84 -20.97 13.97 1.97
CA LEU A 84 -20.53 12.99 2.97
C LEU A 84 -20.17 13.69 4.29
N PRO A 85 -20.33 13.04 5.44
CA PRO A 85 -20.08 13.65 6.74
C PRO A 85 -18.59 13.83 7.05
N GLU A 86 -17.72 13.08 6.39
CA GLU A 86 -16.29 13.00 6.70
C GLU A 86 -15.44 12.91 5.44
N LEU A 87 -14.23 13.45 5.55
CA LEU A 87 -13.14 13.30 4.59
C LEU A 87 -11.95 12.61 5.27
N TYR A 88 -11.36 11.63 4.63
CA TYR A 88 -10.07 11.06 5.03
C TYR A 88 -8.96 11.76 4.26
N TRP A 89 -8.18 12.57 4.97
CA TRP A 89 -7.10 13.36 4.38
C TRP A 89 -5.77 12.68 4.61
N MET A 90 -5.12 12.24 3.54
CA MET A 90 -3.80 11.63 3.60
C MET A 90 -2.71 12.72 3.59
N VAL A 91 -2.06 12.93 4.73
CA VAL A 91 -0.85 13.75 4.83
C VAL A 91 0.34 12.89 4.48
N ARG A 92 0.89 13.11 3.30
CA ARG A 92 1.95 12.29 2.69
C ARG A 92 3.34 12.82 2.99
N LEU A 93 4.37 12.02 2.67
CA LEU A 93 5.76 12.49 2.72
C LEU A 93 5.92 13.72 1.82
N GLY A 94 6.55 14.77 2.37
CA GLY A 94 6.73 16.03 1.65
C GLY A 94 5.51 16.96 1.64
N SER A 95 4.40 16.59 2.28
CA SER A 95 3.29 17.54 2.50
C SER A 95 3.76 18.76 3.29
N PRO A 96 3.20 19.97 3.05
CA PRO A 96 3.56 21.17 3.82
C PRO A 96 3.43 20.92 5.33
N PRO A 97 4.42 21.28 6.15
CA PRO A 97 4.49 20.88 7.57
C PRO A 97 3.34 21.45 8.44
N ARG A 98 2.67 22.51 7.97
CA ARG A 98 1.53 23.10 8.67
C ARG A 98 0.19 22.42 8.41
N VAL A 99 0.10 21.46 7.49
CA VAL A 99 -1.17 20.80 7.15
C VAL A 99 -1.79 20.10 8.37
N PRO A 100 -1.06 19.33 9.20
CA PRO A 100 -1.61 18.72 10.41
C PRO A 100 -2.28 19.73 11.36
N GLU A 101 -1.63 20.86 11.61
CA GLU A 101 -2.17 21.92 12.47
C GLU A 101 -3.45 22.55 11.87
N LEU A 102 -3.45 22.78 10.56
CA LEU A 102 -4.61 23.33 9.83
C LEU A 102 -5.80 22.37 9.85
N LEU A 103 -5.57 21.08 9.81
CA LEU A 103 -6.62 20.05 9.91
C LEU A 103 -7.11 19.93 11.36
N ALA A 104 -6.22 19.89 12.34
CA ALA A 104 -6.55 19.84 13.76
C ALA A 104 -7.42 21.04 14.19
N ALA A 105 -7.11 22.25 13.70
CA ALA A 105 -7.93 23.45 13.94
C ALA A 105 -9.35 23.37 13.36
N ARG A 106 -9.64 22.38 12.53
CA ARG A 106 -10.94 22.07 11.94
C ARG A 106 -11.60 20.81 12.53
N GLY A 107 -11.13 20.36 13.68
CA GLY A 107 -11.67 19.19 14.38
C GLY A 107 -11.21 17.85 13.82
N ALA A 108 -10.20 17.83 12.96
CA ALA A 108 -9.66 16.57 12.46
C ALA A 108 -9.00 15.75 13.57
N THR A 109 -9.16 14.44 13.50
CA THR A 109 -8.50 13.45 14.36
C THR A 109 -7.64 12.50 13.55
N VAL A 110 -6.57 11.99 14.12
CA VAL A 110 -5.74 10.95 13.48
C VAL A 110 -6.57 9.66 13.40
N ALA A 111 -6.77 9.17 12.19
CA ALA A 111 -7.42 7.88 11.94
C ALA A 111 -6.39 6.76 11.87
N GLU A 112 -5.26 7.02 11.17
CA GLU A 112 -4.22 6.02 10.96
C GLU A 112 -2.86 6.66 10.78
N THR A 113 -1.80 5.99 11.28
CA THR A 113 -0.41 6.35 11.00
C THR A 113 0.30 5.16 10.36
N MET A 114 0.97 5.40 9.24
CA MET A 114 1.68 4.38 8.47
C MET A 114 3.14 4.76 8.28
N ASP A 115 4.03 3.79 8.48
CA ASP A 115 5.41 3.91 8.01
C ASP A 115 5.46 3.67 6.49
N VAL A 116 6.18 4.51 5.77
CA VAL A 116 6.61 4.23 4.40
C VAL A 116 7.86 3.37 4.47
N LEU A 117 7.74 2.14 4.02
CA LEU A 117 8.75 1.11 4.16
C LEU A 117 9.18 0.59 2.79
N ALA A 118 10.49 0.43 2.59
CA ALA A 118 11.01 -0.13 1.34
C ALA A 118 12.10 -1.18 1.60
N LEU A 119 12.16 -2.16 0.68
CA LEU A 119 13.18 -3.21 0.64
C LEU A 119 13.87 -3.19 -0.73
N ASP A 120 15.21 -3.24 -0.73
CA ASP A 120 16.03 -3.30 -1.93
C ASP A 120 16.03 -4.73 -2.51
N LEU A 121 15.31 -4.94 -3.60
CA LEU A 121 15.19 -6.23 -4.28
C LEU A 121 16.34 -6.53 -5.26
N ARG A 122 17.28 -5.61 -5.46
CA ARG A 122 18.54 -5.90 -6.18
C ARG A 122 19.49 -6.76 -5.36
N LYS A 123 19.25 -6.84 -4.05
CA LYS A 123 19.92 -7.74 -3.11
C LYS A 123 19.13 -9.03 -3.01
N GLU A 124 19.74 -10.03 -2.38
CA GLU A 124 19.04 -11.27 -2.06
C GLU A 124 17.76 -10.97 -1.26
N VAL A 125 16.63 -11.51 -1.73
CA VAL A 125 15.36 -11.40 -1.01
C VAL A 125 15.47 -12.15 0.32
N PRO A 126 15.19 -11.51 1.46
CA PRO A 126 15.32 -12.18 2.74
C PRO A 126 14.46 -13.44 2.83
N ALA A 127 15.08 -14.56 3.19
CA ALA A 127 14.34 -15.78 3.50
C ALA A 127 13.48 -15.55 4.76
N LEU A 128 12.17 -15.54 4.58
CA LEU A 128 11.24 -15.41 5.70
C LEU A 128 10.96 -16.79 6.32
N PRO A 129 10.87 -16.90 7.66
CA PRO A 129 10.54 -18.15 8.30
C PRO A 129 9.23 -18.74 7.78
N ALA A 130 9.23 -20.03 7.46
CA ALA A 130 8.03 -20.75 7.00
C ALA A 130 6.86 -20.60 8.00
N PRO A 131 5.61 -20.62 7.53
CA PRO A 131 4.47 -20.63 8.42
C PRO A 131 4.46 -21.92 9.28
N GLY A 132 3.93 -21.82 10.50
CA GLY A 132 3.81 -22.97 11.42
C GLY A 132 2.69 -23.94 11.07
N ARG A 133 2.03 -23.75 9.92
CA ARG A 133 0.94 -24.59 9.39
C ARG A 133 0.99 -24.55 7.86
N ASP A 134 0.33 -25.51 7.23
CA ASP A 134 0.18 -25.49 5.78
C ASP A 134 -0.67 -24.30 5.36
N VAL A 135 -0.11 -23.49 4.47
CA VAL A 135 -0.75 -22.32 3.87
C VAL A 135 -0.66 -22.48 2.36
N GLU A 136 -1.81 -22.63 1.73
CA GLU A 136 -1.93 -22.58 0.28
C GLU A 136 -2.13 -21.12 -0.16
N LEU A 137 -1.41 -20.71 -1.20
CA LEU A 137 -1.53 -19.38 -1.77
C LEU A 137 -2.12 -19.46 -3.17
N ARG A 138 -3.14 -18.65 -3.44
CA ARG A 138 -3.81 -18.59 -4.75
C ARG A 138 -3.94 -17.14 -5.20
N TRP A 139 -3.64 -16.88 -6.47
CA TRP A 139 -3.98 -15.60 -7.10
C TRP A 139 -5.49 -15.52 -7.34
N ALA A 140 -6.06 -14.33 -7.13
CA ALA A 140 -7.50 -14.08 -7.29
C ALA A 140 -7.90 -13.93 -8.77
N THR A 141 -7.56 -14.93 -9.57
CA THR A 141 -7.81 -14.97 -11.02
C THR A 141 -9.18 -15.54 -11.40
N ASP A 142 -10.00 -15.85 -10.41
CA ASP A 142 -11.39 -16.27 -10.55
C ASP A 142 -12.28 -15.55 -9.51
N PRO A 143 -13.62 -15.42 -9.79
CA PRO A 143 -14.50 -14.66 -8.91
C PRO A 143 -14.66 -15.23 -7.49
N ALA A 144 -14.52 -16.54 -7.30
CA ALA A 144 -14.64 -17.17 -5.97
C ALA A 144 -13.43 -16.79 -5.11
N THR A 145 -12.21 -16.93 -5.64
CA THR A 145 -10.97 -16.52 -4.95
C THR A 145 -10.95 -15.01 -4.70
N ALA A 146 -11.43 -14.18 -5.66
CA ALA A 146 -11.54 -12.74 -5.48
C ALA A 146 -12.52 -12.37 -4.35
N ARG A 147 -13.63 -13.10 -4.22
CA ARG A 147 -14.59 -12.93 -3.13
C ARG A 147 -13.96 -13.29 -1.79
N ASP A 148 -13.26 -14.43 -1.71
CA ASP A 148 -12.59 -14.90 -0.50
C ASP A 148 -11.57 -13.86 0.02
N GLY A 149 -10.72 -13.33 -0.86
CA GLY A 149 -9.78 -12.26 -0.52
C GLY A 149 -10.47 -10.98 -0.06
N SER A 150 -11.57 -10.61 -0.72
CA SER A 150 -12.36 -9.43 -0.36
C SER A 150 -13.06 -9.61 1.00
N GLN A 151 -13.53 -10.81 1.34
CA GLN A 151 -14.10 -11.14 2.66
C GLN A 151 -13.06 -10.98 3.77
N VAL A 152 -11.85 -11.50 3.57
CA VAL A 152 -10.74 -11.31 4.52
C VAL A 152 -10.40 -9.81 4.66
N GLY A 153 -10.32 -9.07 3.55
CA GLY A 153 -10.06 -7.65 3.56
C GLY A 153 -11.12 -6.86 4.34
N ALA A 154 -12.39 -7.09 4.05
CA ALA A 154 -13.52 -6.45 4.74
C ALA A 154 -13.54 -6.76 6.25
N ALA A 155 -13.26 -8.01 6.64
CA ALA A 155 -13.20 -8.40 8.05
C ALA A 155 -12.06 -7.73 8.83
N VAL A 156 -10.95 -7.35 8.17
CA VAL A 156 -9.77 -6.78 8.83
C VAL A 156 -9.72 -5.25 8.74
N PHE A 157 -10.12 -4.69 7.60
CA PHE A 157 -10.00 -3.26 7.33
C PHE A 157 -11.33 -2.51 7.49
N GLY A 158 -12.45 -3.21 7.55
CA GLY A 158 -13.78 -2.60 7.45
C GLY A 158 -14.29 -2.56 6.01
N GLY A 159 -15.44 -1.90 5.83
CA GLY A 159 -16.16 -1.89 4.56
C GLY A 159 -16.97 -3.15 4.30
N SER A 160 -17.19 -3.49 3.05
CA SER A 160 -17.95 -4.68 2.65
C SER A 160 -17.34 -5.37 1.43
N VAL A 161 -17.80 -6.57 1.13
CA VAL A 161 -17.41 -7.30 -0.08
C VAL A 161 -17.98 -6.58 -1.29
N PRO A 162 -17.18 -6.34 -2.35
CA PRO A 162 -17.69 -5.76 -3.60
C PRO A 162 -18.82 -6.61 -4.20
N PRO A 163 -19.74 -6.02 -4.98
CA PRO A 163 -20.78 -6.75 -5.68
C PRO A 163 -20.21 -7.73 -6.70
N ALA A 164 -21.00 -8.72 -7.10
CA ALA A 164 -20.55 -9.86 -7.90
C ALA A 164 -19.91 -9.45 -9.23
N ASP A 165 -20.51 -8.49 -9.94
CA ASP A 165 -19.99 -7.93 -11.19
C ASP A 165 -18.60 -7.30 -11.03
N ARG A 166 -18.33 -6.62 -9.91
CA ARG A 166 -16.99 -6.08 -9.61
C ARG A 166 -15.98 -7.17 -9.26
N LEU A 167 -16.41 -8.23 -8.59
CA LEU A 167 -15.54 -9.40 -8.34
C LEU A 167 -15.15 -10.08 -9.64
N GLU A 168 -16.09 -10.20 -10.60
CA GLU A 168 -15.82 -10.74 -11.93
C GLU A 168 -14.82 -9.86 -12.71
N VAL A 169 -15.01 -8.54 -12.71
CA VAL A 169 -14.08 -7.59 -13.35
C VAL A 169 -12.70 -7.67 -12.71
N ASN A 170 -12.60 -7.69 -11.37
CA ASN A 170 -11.33 -7.77 -10.68
C ASN A 170 -10.61 -9.11 -10.99
N ALA A 171 -11.31 -10.22 -10.94
CA ALA A 171 -10.76 -11.54 -11.25
C ALA A 171 -10.31 -11.63 -12.72
N SER A 172 -11.09 -11.12 -13.64
CA SER A 172 -10.75 -11.06 -15.06
C SER A 172 -9.50 -10.23 -15.31
N ARG A 173 -9.38 -9.05 -14.65
CA ARG A 173 -8.16 -8.24 -14.72
C ARG A 173 -6.96 -9.03 -14.17
N ASP A 174 -7.07 -9.62 -12.98
CA ASP A 174 -5.96 -10.33 -12.34
C ASP A 174 -5.56 -11.60 -13.12
N SER A 175 -6.49 -12.23 -13.83
CA SER A 175 -6.21 -13.37 -14.73
C SER A 175 -5.30 -13.00 -15.91
N VAL A 176 -5.27 -11.73 -16.29
CA VAL A 176 -4.40 -11.19 -17.34
C VAL A 176 -3.14 -10.57 -16.74
N SER A 177 -3.28 -9.74 -15.73
CA SER A 177 -2.18 -8.95 -15.15
C SER A 177 -1.16 -9.82 -14.38
N VAL A 178 -1.60 -10.88 -13.70
CA VAL A 178 -0.67 -11.76 -12.97
C VAL A 178 0.30 -12.49 -13.91
N PRO A 179 -0.13 -13.20 -14.97
CA PRO A 179 0.81 -13.81 -15.91
C PRO A 179 1.60 -12.79 -16.74
N ALA A 180 1.08 -11.57 -16.92
CA ALA A 180 1.80 -10.48 -17.58
C ALA A 180 2.91 -9.84 -16.70
N GLY A 181 2.99 -10.22 -15.43
CA GLY A 181 3.99 -9.65 -14.51
C GLY A 181 3.57 -8.31 -13.87
N GLU A 182 2.31 -7.90 -14.03
CA GLU A 182 1.79 -6.62 -13.49
C GLU A 182 1.26 -6.75 -12.06
N GLY A 183 1.00 -7.99 -11.60
CA GLY A 183 0.54 -8.29 -10.25
C GLY A 183 -0.97 -8.49 -10.14
N GLY A 184 -1.44 -8.64 -8.90
CA GLY A 184 -2.83 -8.90 -8.57
C GLY A 184 -3.00 -9.16 -7.08
N MET A 185 -4.18 -9.68 -6.69
CA MET A 185 -4.48 -10.06 -5.32
C MET A 185 -4.13 -11.53 -5.08
N LEU A 186 -3.46 -11.81 -3.96
CA LEU A 186 -3.11 -13.13 -3.46
C LEU A 186 -3.96 -13.45 -2.23
N VAL A 187 -4.48 -14.67 -2.16
CA VAL A 187 -5.29 -15.17 -1.03
C VAL A 187 -4.60 -16.36 -0.41
N ALA A 188 -4.53 -16.38 0.92
CA ALA A 188 -3.96 -17.45 1.70
C ALA A 188 -5.08 -18.30 2.31
N TYR A 189 -4.98 -19.60 2.10
CA TYR A 189 -5.89 -20.62 2.63
C TYR A 189 -5.18 -21.49 3.65
N ALA A 190 -5.90 -21.84 4.72
CA ALA A 190 -5.46 -22.81 5.68
C ALA A 190 -6.61 -23.79 5.96
N ALA A 191 -6.34 -25.09 5.81
CA ALA A 191 -7.37 -26.14 5.86
C ALA A 191 -8.57 -25.84 4.94
N GLY A 192 -8.32 -25.29 3.74
CA GLY A 192 -9.32 -24.94 2.75
C GLY A 192 -10.13 -23.67 3.01
N LEU A 193 -9.87 -22.95 4.12
CA LEU A 193 -10.57 -21.70 4.46
C LEU A 193 -9.68 -20.50 4.17
N PRO A 194 -10.22 -19.38 3.61
CA PRO A 194 -9.47 -18.16 3.40
C PRO A 194 -9.14 -17.50 4.75
N VAL A 195 -7.88 -17.26 5.01
CA VAL A 195 -7.37 -16.73 6.29
C VAL A 195 -6.52 -15.48 6.15
N GLY A 196 -6.09 -15.17 4.95
CA GLY A 196 -5.26 -14.00 4.68
C GLY A 196 -5.36 -13.54 3.24
N THR A 197 -4.99 -12.29 2.99
CA THR A 197 -4.92 -11.69 1.65
C THR A 197 -3.82 -10.65 1.58
N GLY A 198 -3.44 -10.28 0.38
CA GLY A 198 -2.54 -9.15 0.10
C GLY A 198 -2.21 -9.10 -1.38
N GLY A 199 -2.03 -7.92 -1.92
CA GLY A 199 -1.73 -7.76 -3.32
C GLY A 199 -0.35 -7.17 -3.59
N VAL A 200 0.07 -7.25 -4.84
CA VAL A 200 1.22 -6.57 -5.40
C VAL A 200 0.84 -5.96 -6.73
N THR A 201 1.35 -4.77 -7.02
CA THR A 201 1.24 -4.14 -8.35
C THR A 201 2.63 -3.69 -8.76
N MET A 202 3.02 -4.05 -9.98
CA MET A 202 4.30 -3.67 -10.56
C MET A 202 4.15 -2.36 -11.31
N VAL A 203 4.92 -1.34 -10.94
CA VAL A 203 4.95 -0.04 -11.62
C VAL A 203 6.40 0.46 -11.65
N ASP A 204 6.94 0.70 -12.83
CA ASP A 204 8.27 1.31 -13.04
C ASP A 204 9.40 0.64 -12.23
N GLY A 205 9.41 -0.70 -12.18
CA GLY A 205 10.41 -1.47 -11.43
C GLY A 205 10.21 -1.45 -9.91
N VAL A 206 9.04 -0.99 -9.44
CA VAL A 206 8.64 -1.02 -8.03
C VAL A 206 7.52 -2.03 -7.81
N ALA A 207 7.72 -2.98 -6.91
CA ALA A 207 6.68 -3.86 -6.39
C ALA A 207 5.93 -3.14 -5.25
N ARG A 208 4.75 -2.58 -5.55
CA ARG A 208 3.88 -1.90 -4.58
C ARG A 208 3.03 -2.94 -3.87
N LEU A 209 3.29 -3.16 -2.57
CA LEU A 209 2.58 -4.18 -1.77
C LEU A 209 1.40 -3.54 -1.02
N TRP A 210 0.19 -4.03 -1.25
CA TRP A 210 -1.05 -3.47 -0.70
C TRP A 210 -1.95 -4.54 -0.06
N GLY A 211 -2.90 -4.10 0.77
CA GLY A 211 -4.01 -4.89 1.28
C GLY A 211 -3.61 -6.12 2.13
N GLY A 212 -2.42 -6.10 2.75
CA GLY A 212 -1.94 -7.22 3.55
C GLY A 212 -2.77 -7.41 4.82
N ALA A 213 -3.60 -8.46 4.89
CA ALA A 213 -4.52 -8.76 5.98
C ALA A 213 -4.47 -10.24 6.37
N VAL A 214 -4.66 -10.51 7.67
CA VAL A 214 -4.82 -11.87 8.21
C VAL A 214 -5.93 -11.84 9.25
N LEU A 215 -6.88 -12.75 9.15
CA LEU A 215 -7.95 -12.94 10.13
C LEU A 215 -7.37 -13.15 11.53
N GLU A 216 -8.02 -12.61 12.54
CA GLU A 216 -7.54 -12.68 13.92
C GLU A 216 -7.25 -14.12 14.37
N SER A 217 -8.11 -15.05 14.02
CA SER A 217 -7.97 -16.48 14.32
C SER A 217 -6.73 -17.16 13.70
N ALA A 218 -6.12 -16.54 12.69
CA ALA A 218 -4.94 -17.07 11.98
C ALA A 218 -3.66 -16.23 12.23
N ARG A 219 -3.74 -15.21 13.08
CA ARG A 219 -2.56 -14.41 13.46
C ARG A 219 -1.55 -15.22 14.27
N GLY A 220 -0.29 -14.81 14.25
CA GLY A 220 0.79 -15.51 14.95
C GLY A 220 1.26 -16.81 14.29
N GLN A 221 0.57 -17.31 13.27
CA GLN A 221 0.83 -18.61 12.62
C GLN A 221 1.67 -18.52 11.35
N GLY A 222 2.20 -17.33 11.02
CA GLY A 222 3.07 -17.13 9.85
C GLY A 222 2.37 -16.84 8.53
N VAL A 223 1.02 -16.77 8.50
CA VAL A 223 0.24 -16.51 7.28
C VAL A 223 0.66 -15.21 6.60
N TYR A 224 0.82 -14.10 7.36
CA TYR A 224 1.27 -12.83 6.80
C TYR A 224 2.66 -12.94 6.15
N ARG A 225 3.59 -13.70 6.78
CA ARG A 225 4.93 -13.91 6.22
C ARG A 225 4.90 -14.71 4.92
N ALA A 226 4.03 -15.73 4.82
CA ALA A 226 3.86 -16.49 3.59
C ALA A 226 3.36 -15.60 2.44
N ILE A 227 2.35 -14.77 2.69
CA ILE A 227 1.84 -13.79 1.72
C ILE A 227 2.93 -12.78 1.34
N LEU A 228 3.70 -12.29 2.32
CA LEU A 228 4.78 -11.33 2.08
C LEU A 228 5.89 -11.96 1.23
N ALA A 229 6.34 -13.17 1.57
CA ALA A 229 7.37 -13.90 0.81
C ALA A 229 6.96 -14.06 -0.66
N ALA A 230 5.76 -14.57 -0.91
CA ALA A 230 5.27 -14.78 -2.28
C ALA A 230 5.20 -13.49 -3.10
N ARG A 231 4.82 -12.36 -2.49
CA ARG A 231 4.79 -11.06 -3.17
C ARG A 231 6.19 -10.51 -3.46
N LEU A 232 7.16 -10.72 -2.55
CA LEU A 232 8.55 -10.34 -2.75
C LEU A 232 9.21 -11.19 -3.85
N GLU A 233 9.00 -12.51 -3.81
CA GLU A 233 9.47 -13.45 -4.84
C GLU A 233 8.88 -13.09 -6.21
N TYR A 234 7.57 -12.83 -6.27
CA TYR A 234 6.92 -12.39 -7.50
C TYR A 234 7.53 -11.08 -8.02
N GLY A 235 7.66 -10.04 -7.18
CA GLY A 235 8.25 -8.77 -7.58
C GLY A 235 9.68 -8.92 -8.09
N ALA A 236 10.52 -9.69 -7.38
CA ALA A 236 11.89 -9.96 -7.79
C ALA A 236 11.96 -10.73 -9.13
N ALA A 237 11.10 -11.73 -9.33
CA ALA A 237 11.00 -12.49 -10.58
C ALA A 237 10.57 -11.61 -11.77
N GLN A 238 9.79 -10.56 -11.54
CA GLN A 238 9.40 -9.57 -12.54
C GLN A 238 10.39 -8.40 -12.67
N GLY A 239 11.56 -8.50 -12.03
CA GLY A 239 12.64 -7.51 -12.16
C GLY A 239 12.44 -6.24 -11.34
N ALA A 240 11.59 -6.26 -10.29
CA ALA A 240 11.51 -5.14 -9.37
C ALA A 240 12.86 -4.89 -8.68
N THR A 241 13.24 -3.62 -8.60
CA THR A 241 14.43 -3.18 -7.85
C THR A 241 14.11 -2.76 -6.43
N MET A 242 12.81 -2.49 -6.15
CA MET A 242 12.30 -2.04 -4.87
C MET A 242 10.95 -2.71 -4.57
N ALA A 243 10.78 -3.21 -3.34
CA ALA A 243 9.45 -3.45 -2.78
C ALA A 243 9.08 -2.26 -1.89
N LEU A 244 7.90 -1.68 -2.11
CA LEU A 244 7.38 -0.53 -1.38
C LEU A 244 6.06 -0.90 -0.71
N VAL A 245 5.90 -0.51 0.57
CA VAL A 245 4.69 -0.79 1.35
C VAL A 245 4.45 0.32 2.37
N LYS A 246 3.17 0.62 2.62
CA LYS A 246 2.73 1.48 3.71
C LYS A 246 2.19 0.60 4.83
N GLY A 247 2.93 0.51 5.92
CA GLY A 247 2.63 -0.39 7.04
C GLY A 247 2.11 0.38 8.25
N ARG A 248 0.96 -0.03 8.81
CA ARG A 248 0.44 0.53 10.07
C ARG A 248 1.46 0.40 11.18
N VAL A 249 1.75 1.50 11.88
CA VAL A 249 2.82 1.56 12.89
C VAL A 249 2.64 0.54 14.01
N ASP A 250 1.39 0.26 14.40
CA ASP A 250 1.06 -0.61 15.53
C ASP A 250 0.94 -2.10 15.17
N THR A 251 0.87 -2.45 13.88
CA THR A 251 0.60 -3.82 13.45
C THR A 251 1.57 -4.35 12.40
N SER A 252 1.47 -3.90 11.16
CA SER A 252 2.25 -4.45 10.04
C SER A 252 3.68 -3.91 9.96
N ALA A 253 3.93 -2.64 10.32
CA ALA A 253 5.27 -2.06 10.23
C ALA A 253 6.32 -2.80 11.08
N PRO A 254 6.07 -3.22 12.33
CA PRO A 254 7.02 -4.03 13.08
C PRO A 254 7.36 -5.38 12.41
N ILE A 255 6.38 -6.00 11.73
CA ILE A 255 6.60 -7.27 10.99
C ILE A 255 7.47 -7.01 9.76
N LEU A 256 7.16 -5.96 8.99
CA LEU A 256 7.90 -5.57 7.79
C LEU A 256 9.35 -5.18 8.12
N ARG A 257 9.58 -4.45 9.20
CA ARG A 257 10.95 -4.13 9.65
C ARG A 257 11.74 -5.38 10.00
N ARG A 258 11.14 -6.37 10.68
CA ARG A 258 11.78 -7.66 10.94
C ARG A 258 12.02 -8.48 9.67
N ALA A 259 11.25 -8.23 8.61
CA ALA A 259 11.46 -8.82 7.28
C ALA A 259 12.50 -8.06 6.45
N GLY A 260 13.22 -7.08 7.02
CA GLY A 260 14.31 -6.37 6.37
C GLY A 260 13.94 -5.04 5.69
N PHE A 261 12.69 -4.60 5.79
CA PHE A 261 12.30 -3.30 5.26
C PHE A 261 12.87 -2.15 6.11
N ALA A 262 13.41 -1.13 5.46
CA ALA A 262 13.81 0.13 6.08
C ALA A 262 12.66 1.15 6.02
N ALA A 263 12.52 1.96 7.08
CA ALA A 263 11.54 3.05 7.13
C ALA A 263 12.13 4.35 6.58
N TYR A 264 11.33 5.08 5.81
CA TYR A 264 11.71 6.33 5.13
C TYR A 264 10.88 7.53 5.57
N GLY A 265 9.98 7.35 6.51
CA GLY A 265 9.12 8.36 7.11
C GLY A 265 7.72 7.84 7.37
N GLN A 266 6.82 8.74 7.75
CA GLN A 266 5.44 8.41 8.10
C GLN A 266 4.46 9.21 7.26
N GLU A 267 3.36 8.57 6.90
CA GLU A 267 2.17 9.19 6.36
C GLU A 267 1.03 9.04 7.38
N VAL A 268 0.19 10.06 7.48
CA VAL A 268 -0.90 10.10 8.47
C VAL A 268 -2.21 10.35 7.76
N ILE A 269 -3.21 9.52 8.04
CA ILE A 269 -4.58 9.73 7.59
C ILE A 269 -5.33 10.45 8.70
N TYR A 270 -5.87 11.61 8.39
CA TYR A 270 -6.75 12.38 9.27
C TYR A 270 -8.21 12.19 8.85
N ARG A 271 -9.06 11.92 9.82
CA ARG A 271 -10.51 11.98 9.66
C ARG A 271 -10.95 13.41 9.95
N VAL A 272 -11.46 14.09 8.94
CA VAL A 272 -11.87 15.51 8.98
C VAL A 272 -13.39 15.58 8.89
N PRO A 273 -14.09 16.15 9.89
CA PRO A 273 -15.52 16.39 9.79
C PRO A 273 -15.81 17.43 8.71
N LEU A 274 -16.87 17.22 7.92
CA LEU A 274 -17.30 18.13 6.84
C LEU A 274 -18.58 18.90 7.19
N ALA A 275 -19.21 18.57 8.32
CA ALA A 275 -20.40 19.26 8.82
C ALA A 275 -20.05 20.62 9.42
#